data_5a5f5089a9d1cbc32f62461be6377613
#
_entry.id   5a5f5089a9d1cbc32f62461be6377613
#
_cell.length_a   1.000
_cell.length_b   1.000
_cell.length_c   1.000
_cell.angle_alpha   90.00
_cell.angle_beta   90.00
_cell.angle_gamma   90.00
#
_symmetry.space_group_name_H-M   'P 1'
#
loop_
_entity.id
_entity.type
_entity.pdbx_description
1 polymer ?
#
loop_
_entity_poly.entity_id
_entity_poly.type
_entity_poly.pdbx_seq_one_letter_code
_entity_poly.pdbx_strand_id
1 'polypeptide(L)'
;MDVSTFTARRRSLPAEGGEIAYTEFGDVGAPAALFVHGLATGGLMWRHVIEQLSGTTRCIAIDLPAHGGTPARDDMSVAAMAEVLAELCGGLGLGKVDLVGNDTGGAICQIFAARYPAGLRSLTLTNCDTDGNFPPPEFAPMVELARQGKLAEGFAGVAASPASRAAGPLAGLYNDPATVPDEVWREYYGGGLDRARDVERMMAAFDPADLAAATPGLRALRVPALFVWGTADENNFPVKWAYQLREMIPGARDVIEVDGAKLLFPEERPGDLVPHLRDFWDR
;
A
#
# COMPACT_ATOMS: atom_id res chain seq x y z
N MET A 1 -2.05 -14.89 10.80
CA MET A 1 -1.15 -15.66 9.86
C MET A 1 0.29 -15.27 10.15
N ASP A 2 1.20 -16.23 10.27
CA ASP A 2 2.63 -15.97 10.44
C ASP A 2 3.33 -15.63 9.10
N VAL A 3 4.56 -15.11 9.20
CA VAL A 3 5.36 -14.67 8.03
C VAL A 3 5.68 -15.84 7.12
N SER A 4 6.02 -17.01 7.69
CA SER A 4 6.42 -18.18 6.90
C SER A 4 5.25 -18.73 6.06
N THR A 5 4.06 -18.80 6.63
CA THR A 5 2.83 -19.20 5.94
C THR A 5 2.49 -18.24 4.81
N PHE A 6 2.65 -16.94 5.02
CA PHE A 6 2.39 -15.93 3.99
C PHE A 6 3.42 -16.02 2.86
N THR A 7 4.71 -16.00 3.17
CA THR A 7 5.78 -15.99 2.17
C THR A 7 5.89 -17.29 1.38
N ALA A 8 5.50 -18.44 1.97
CA ALA A 8 5.42 -19.72 1.26
C ALA A 8 4.40 -19.71 0.09
N ARG A 9 3.49 -18.77 0.06
CA ARG A 9 2.50 -18.57 -1.02
C ARG A 9 2.93 -17.52 -2.03
N ARG A 10 4.11 -16.91 -1.87
CA ARG A 10 4.64 -15.93 -2.83
C ARG A 10 4.86 -16.61 -4.19
N ARG A 11 4.42 -15.95 -5.23
CA ARG A 11 4.56 -16.33 -6.64
C ARG A 11 5.18 -15.17 -7.40
N SER A 12 5.65 -15.44 -8.61
CA SER A 12 6.17 -14.45 -9.53
C SER A 12 5.41 -14.50 -10.85
N LEU A 13 5.08 -13.34 -11.38
CA LEU A 13 4.49 -13.15 -12.70
C LEU A 13 5.52 -12.46 -13.60
N PRO A 14 5.93 -13.05 -14.73
CA PRO A 14 6.71 -12.34 -15.74
C PRO A 14 5.92 -11.19 -16.35
N ALA A 15 6.50 -10.01 -16.39
CA ALA A 15 5.92 -8.79 -16.96
C ALA A 15 6.96 -8.03 -17.77
N GLU A 16 6.54 -7.04 -18.57
CA GLU A 16 7.42 -6.34 -19.51
C GLU A 16 8.61 -5.65 -18.81
N GLY A 17 8.36 -5.01 -17.66
CA GLY A 17 9.39 -4.33 -16.86
C GLY A 17 10.12 -5.22 -15.85
N GLY A 18 9.98 -6.55 -15.90
CA GLY A 18 10.56 -7.51 -14.96
C GLY A 18 9.49 -8.30 -14.20
N GLU A 19 9.92 -9.19 -13.33
CA GLU A 19 9.01 -10.02 -12.54
C GLU A 19 8.22 -9.20 -11.52
N ILE A 20 6.96 -9.58 -11.28
CA ILE A 20 6.11 -9.02 -10.22
C ILE A 20 5.82 -10.13 -9.22
N ALA A 21 6.33 -10.01 -8.02
CA ALA A 21 5.99 -10.92 -6.93
C ALA A 21 4.65 -10.55 -6.30
N TYR A 22 3.88 -11.56 -5.96
CA TYR A 22 2.61 -11.43 -5.27
C TYR A 22 2.34 -12.65 -4.41
N THR A 23 1.47 -12.50 -3.43
CA THR A 23 0.99 -13.62 -2.60
C THR A 23 -0.50 -13.78 -2.78
N GLU A 24 -0.99 -15.02 -2.92
CA GLU A 24 -2.38 -15.32 -3.24
C GLU A 24 -3.00 -16.31 -2.27
N PHE A 25 -4.19 -15.99 -1.77
CA PHE A 25 -5.01 -16.82 -0.89
C PHE A 25 -6.48 -16.80 -1.35
N GLY A 26 -7.21 -17.84 -0.98
CA GLY A 26 -8.62 -18.02 -1.33
C GLY A 26 -8.84 -18.80 -2.61
N ASP A 27 -10.12 -18.99 -2.98
CA ASP A 27 -10.52 -19.68 -4.20
C ASP A 27 -10.29 -18.80 -5.43
N VAL A 28 -9.66 -19.33 -6.48
CA VAL A 28 -9.41 -18.62 -7.75
C VAL A 28 -10.70 -18.18 -8.45
N GLY A 29 -11.80 -18.90 -8.23
CA GLY A 29 -13.14 -18.57 -8.75
C GLY A 29 -13.90 -17.51 -7.94
N ALA A 30 -13.42 -17.16 -6.74
CA ALA A 30 -14.05 -16.14 -5.91
C ALA A 30 -13.76 -14.72 -6.44
N PRO A 31 -14.57 -13.72 -6.05
CA PRO A 31 -14.28 -12.32 -6.35
C PRO A 31 -12.87 -11.92 -5.89
N ALA A 32 -12.11 -11.28 -6.77
CA ALA A 32 -10.72 -10.92 -6.49
C ALA A 32 -10.63 -9.57 -5.76
N ALA A 33 -9.79 -9.52 -4.72
CA ALA A 33 -9.34 -8.29 -4.05
C ALA A 33 -7.82 -8.15 -4.20
N LEU A 34 -7.36 -6.96 -4.62
CA LEU A 34 -5.95 -6.62 -4.78
C LEU A 34 -5.55 -5.64 -3.67
N PHE A 35 -4.56 -6.03 -2.88
CA PHE A 35 -4.03 -5.27 -1.75
C PHE A 35 -2.68 -4.67 -2.10
N VAL A 36 -2.57 -3.35 -1.95
CA VAL A 36 -1.40 -2.56 -2.33
C VAL A 36 -0.82 -1.88 -1.09
N HIS A 37 0.42 -2.22 -0.77
CA HIS A 37 1.15 -1.71 0.38
C HIS A 37 1.83 -0.37 0.08
N GLY A 38 2.33 0.28 1.12
CA GLY A 38 3.08 1.52 1.03
C GLY A 38 4.60 1.36 1.01
N LEU A 39 5.28 2.49 1.11
CA LEU A 39 6.74 2.55 1.11
C LEU A 39 7.35 1.78 2.29
N ALA A 40 8.47 1.11 2.05
CA ALA A 40 9.26 0.38 3.06
C ALA A 40 8.50 -0.70 3.84
N THR A 41 7.36 -1.17 3.31
CA THR A 41 6.62 -2.33 3.79
C THR A 41 6.61 -3.42 2.69
N GLY A 42 5.58 -4.25 2.60
CA GLY A 42 5.43 -5.28 1.57
C GLY A 42 4.02 -5.86 1.60
N GLY A 43 3.71 -6.74 0.66
CA GLY A 43 2.42 -7.44 0.65
C GLY A 43 2.11 -8.14 1.99
N LEU A 44 3.14 -8.48 2.74
CA LEU A 44 3.03 -9.09 4.07
C LEU A 44 2.22 -8.27 5.08
N MET A 45 2.16 -6.94 4.97
CA MET A 45 1.36 -6.10 5.87
C MET A 45 -0.12 -6.48 5.89
N TRP A 46 -0.60 -7.06 4.79
CA TRP A 46 -1.99 -7.46 4.63
C TRP A 46 -2.30 -8.87 5.16
N ARG A 47 -1.31 -9.61 5.69
CA ARG A 47 -1.46 -11.04 6.08
C ARG A 47 -2.62 -11.33 7.02
N HIS A 48 -2.88 -10.46 7.97
CA HIS A 48 -3.96 -10.66 8.95
C HIS A 48 -5.33 -10.25 8.41
N VAL A 49 -5.39 -9.29 7.49
CA VAL A 49 -6.60 -8.94 6.73
C VAL A 49 -6.96 -10.09 5.78
N ILE A 50 -5.99 -10.58 5.03
CA ILE A 50 -6.14 -11.69 4.07
C ILE A 50 -6.57 -12.98 4.78
N GLU A 51 -5.99 -13.31 5.93
CA GLU A 51 -6.37 -14.46 6.74
C GLU A 51 -7.86 -14.50 7.04
N GLN A 52 -8.44 -13.33 7.33
CA GLN A 52 -9.87 -13.22 7.66
C GLN A 52 -10.77 -13.19 6.42
N LEU A 53 -10.28 -12.76 5.26
CA LEU A 53 -11.08 -12.59 4.03
C LEU A 53 -11.00 -13.78 3.07
N SER A 54 -9.92 -14.55 3.10
CA SER A 54 -9.64 -15.58 2.10
C SER A 54 -10.61 -16.77 2.05
N GLY A 55 -11.50 -16.89 3.04
CA GLY A 55 -12.59 -17.88 3.01
C GLY A 55 -13.66 -17.61 1.95
N THR A 56 -13.84 -16.36 1.53
CA THR A 56 -14.88 -15.93 0.57
C THR A 56 -14.33 -15.09 -0.58
N THR A 57 -13.10 -14.63 -0.50
CA THR A 57 -12.48 -13.69 -1.43
C THR A 57 -11.15 -14.25 -1.93
N ARG A 58 -10.88 -14.12 -3.22
CA ARG A 58 -9.55 -14.34 -3.80
C ARG A 58 -8.67 -13.14 -3.46
N CYS A 59 -7.85 -13.26 -2.44
CA CYS A 59 -7.00 -12.18 -1.92
C CYS A 59 -5.62 -12.22 -2.58
N ILE A 60 -5.21 -11.13 -3.21
CA ILE A 60 -3.92 -10.97 -3.87
C ILE A 60 -3.21 -9.79 -3.22
N ALA A 61 -2.05 -10.01 -2.61
CA ALA A 61 -1.19 -8.94 -2.12
C ALA A 61 0.03 -8.84 -3.04
N ILE A 62 0.21 -7.70 -3.67
CA ILE A 62 1.38 -7.41 -4.50
C ILE A 62 2.58 -7.07 -3.60
N ASP A 63 3.78 -7.46 -4.02
CA ASP A 63 5.01 -6.79 -3.61
C ASP A 63 5.35 -5.76 -4.69
N LEU A 64 5.28 -4.47 -4.38
CA LEU A 64 5.64 -3.39 -5.31
C LEU A 64 7.13 -3.46 -5.69
N PRO A 65 7.56 -2.93 -6.84
CA PRO A 65 8.97 -2.82 -7.19
C PRO A 65 9.84 -2.28 -6.04
N ALA A 66 11.02 -2.87 -5.85
CA ALA A 66 11.93 -2.65 -4.73
C ALA A 66 11.47 -3.21 -3.36
N HIS A 67 10.35 -3.90 -3.29
CA HIS A 67 9.82 -4.47 -2.05
C HIS A 67 9.59 -5.99 -2.18
N GLY A 68 9.63 -6.68 -1.04
CA GLY A 68 9.37 -8.12 -0.97
C GLY A 68 10.16 -8.91 -2.00
N GLY A 69 9.48 -9.63 -2.89
CA GLY A 69 10.08 -10.43 -3.95
C GLY A 69 10.20 -9.73 -5.31
N THR A 70 9.73 -8.48 -5.47
CA THR A 70 9.75 -7.76 -6.74
C THR A 70 11.03 -6.92 -6.87
N PRO A 71 11.83 -7.13 -7.93
CA PRO A 71 12.99 -6.28 -8.22
C PRO A 71 12.59 -4.83 -8.49
N ALA A 72 13.53 -3.90 -8.29
CA ALA A 72 13.34 -2.52 -8.71
C ALA A 72 13.23 -2.43 -10.24
N ARG A 73 12.52 -1.41 -10.72
CA ARG A 73 12.38 -1.06 -12.14
C ARG A 73 13.19 0.20 -12.47
N ASP A 74 13.32 0.51 -13.75
CA ASP A 74 13.99 1.73 -14.20
C ASP A 74 13.20 2.97 -13.77
N ASP A 75 11.89 2.99 -14.04
CA ASP A 75 10.97 4.02 -13.56
C ASP A 75 10.35 3.60 -12.24
N MET A 76 10.63 4.35 -11.18
CA MET A 76 10.16 4.13 -9.81
C MET A 76 9.10 5.15 -9.38
N SER A 77 8.53 5.95 -10.32
CA SER A 77 7.44 6.88 -10.02
C SER A 77 6.17 6.16 -9.56
N VAL A 78 5.34 6.81 -8.76
CA VAL A 78 4.04 6.22 -8.37
C VAL A 78 3.11 6.05 -9.58
N ALA A 79 3.31 6.85 -10.61
CA ALA A 79 2.61 6.70 -11.89
C ALA A 79 2.98 5.41 -12.62
N ALA A 80 4.26 5.02 -12.62
CA ALA A 80 4.74 3.74 -13.17
C ALA A 80 4.28 2.55 -12.32
N MET A 81 4.20 2.71 -10.98
CA MET A 81 3.68 1.64 -10.10
C MET A 81 2.20 1.32 -10.41
N ALA A 82 1.40 2.29 -10.85
CA ALA A 82 0.02 2.03 -11.27
C ALA A 82 -0.03 1.15 -12.53
N GLU A 83 0.93 1.26 -13.45
CA GLU A 83 1.05 0.36 -14.59
C GLU A 83 1.44 -1.06 -14.16
N VAL A 84 2.28 -1.21 -13.12
CA VAL A 84 2.61 -2.53 -12.54
C VAL A 84 1.36 -3.23 -12.01
N LEU A 85 0.42 -2.49 -11.40
CA LEU A 85 -0.88 -3.07 -11.00
C LEU A 85 -1.67 -3.55 -12.23
N ALA A 86 -1.67 -2.77 -13.31
CA ALA A 86 -2.37 -3.15 -14.55
C ALA A 86 -1.75 -4.39 -15.19
N GLU A 87 -0.41 -4.48 -15.23
CA GLU A 87 0.31 -5.68 -15.69
C GLU A 87 -0.04 -6.91 -14.86
N LEU A 88 -0.07 -6.78 -13.51
CA LEU A 88 -0.45 -7.88 -12.61
C LEU A 88 -1.90 -8.33 -12.87
N CYS A 89 -2.83 -7.39 -12.94
CA CYS A 89 -4.24 -7.69 -13.21
C CYS A 89 -4.41 -8.42 -14.56
N GLY A 90 -3.76 -7.91 -15.61
CA GLY A 90 -3.78 -8.51 -16.94
C GLY A 90 -3.16 -9.90 -16.99
N GLY A 91 -1.96 -10.04 -16.40
CA GLY A 91 -1.23 -11.32 -16.40
C GLY A 91 -1.90 -12.43 -15.57
N LEU A 92 -2.64 -12.07 -14.52
CA LEU A 92 -3.45 -13.01 -13.75
C LEU A 92 -4.85 -13.22 -14.33
N GLY A 93 -5.21 -12.55 -15.42
CA GLY A 93 -6.52 -12.63 -16.02
C GLY A 93 -7.64 -12.16 -15.09
N LEU A 94 -7.33 -11.19 -14.20
CA LEU A 94 -8.34 -10.65 -13.29
C LEU A 94 -9.36 -9.82 -14.08
N GLY A 95 -10.63 -10.07 -13.82
CA GLY A 95 -11.68 -9.18 -14.30
C GLY A 95 -11.70 -7.89 -13.47
N LYS A 96 -12.88 -7.55 -12.91
CA LYS A 96 -12.95 -6.43 -11.98
C LYS A 96 -12.47 -6.85 -10.59
N VAL A 97 -11.64 -6.00 -9.98
CA VAL A 97 -11.09 -6.22 -8.64
C VAL A 97 -11.65 -5.24 -7.62
N ASP A 98 -11.70 -5.66 -6.36
CA ASP A 98 -11.78 -4.76 -5.21
C ASP A 98 -10.35 -4.31 -4.89
N LEU A 99 -10.05 -3.04 -5.12
CA LEU A 99 -8.72 -2.49 -4.94
C LEU A 99 -8.59 -1.86 -3.56
N VAL A 100 -7.58 -2.26 -2.79
CA VAL A 100 -7.35 -1.77 -1.42
C VAL A 100 -5.92 -1.23 -1.33
N GLY A 101 -5.76 0.02 -0.90
CA GLY A 101 -4.46 0.68 -0.78
C GLY A 101 -4.25 1.38 0.56
N ASN A 102 -2.99 1.37 1.02
CA ASN A 102 -2.54 2.05 2.23
C ASN A 102 -1.27 2.85 1.93
N ASP A 103 -1.06 3.99 2.58
CA ASP A 103 0.14 4.82 2.44
C ASP A 103 0.39 5.22 0.96
N THR A 104 1.60 5.13 0.46
CA THR A 104 1.94 5.35 -0.97
C THR A 104 1.18 4.37 -1.88
N GLY A 105 0.85 3.16 -1.40
CA GLY A 105 -0.02 2.23 -2.13
C GLY A 105 -1.41 2.80 -2.41
N GLY A 106 -1.92 3.67 -1.53
CA GLY A 106 -3.16 4.39 -1.77
C GLY A 106 -3.04 5.45 -2.88
N ALA A 107 -1.90 6.14 -3.01
CA ALA A 107 -1.62 7.01 -4.15
C ALA A 107 -1.64 6.22 -5.46
N ILE A 108 -0.94 5.08 -5.49
CA ILE A 108 -0.89 4.19 -6.65
C ILE A 108 -2.28 3.70 -7.02
N CYS A 109 -3.11 3.32 -6.04
CA CYS A 109 -4.51 2.92 -6.26
C CYS A 109 -5.37 4.05 -6.83
N GLN A 110 -5.16 5.29 -6.41
CA GLN A 110 -5.85 6.46 -6.94
C GLN A 110 -5.50 6.68 -8.42
N ILE A 111 -4.22 6.60 -8.78
CA ILE A 111 -3.76 6.72 -10.17
C ILE A 111 -4.31 5.57 -11.02
N PHE A 112 -4.25 4.33 -10.52
CA PHE A 112 -4.84 3.17 -11.20
C PHE A 112 -6.35 3.37 -11.43
N ALA A 113 -7.10 3.81 -10.40
CA ALA A 113 -8.54 4.02 -10.50
C ALA A 113 -8.91 5.12 -11.51
N ALA A 114 -8.09 6.16 -11.63
CA ALA A 114 -8.27 7.22 -12.61
C ALA A 114 -8.03 6.75 -14.05
N ARG A 115 -7.04 5.86 -14.25
CA ARG A 115 -6.64 5.34 -15.58
C ARG A 115 -7.47 4.14 -16.03
N TYR A 116 -7.81 3.24 -15.11
CA TYR A 116 -8.41 1.93 -15.39
C TYR A 116 -9.73 1.68 -14.62
N PRO A 117 -10.70 2.63 -14.62
CA PRO A 117 -11.93 2.50 -13.83
C PRO A 117 -12.76 1.28 -14.20
N ALA A 118 -12.67 0.81 -15.45
CA ALA A 118 -13.40 -0.38 -15.93
C ALA A 118 -12.90 -1.70 -15.28
N GLY A 119 -11.65 -1.72 -14.81
CA GLY A 119 -11.04 -2.86 -14.09
C GLY A 119 -11.41 -2.93 -12.60
N LEU A 120 -12.19 -1.98 -12.11
CA LEU A 120 -12.55 -1.93 -10.69
C LEU A 120 -14.01 -2.37 -10.44
N ARG A 121 -14.20 -3.13 -9.37
CA ARG A 121 -15.49 -3.37 -8.72
C ARG A 121 -15.68 -2.34 -7.60
N SER A 122 -14.66 -2.10 -6.80
CA SER A 122 -14.63 -1.07 -5.75
C SER A 122 -13.21 -0.55 -5.51
N LEU A 123 -13.12 0.59 -4.81
CA LEU A 123 -11.87 1.17 -4.31
C LEU A 123 -11.99 1.37 -2.79
N THR A 124 -11.04 0.87 -2.02
CA THR A 124 -10.90 1.18 -0.59
C THR A 124 -9.53 1.79 -0.32
N LEU A 125 -9.51 2.93 0.35
CA LEU A 125 -8.27 3.58 0.77
C LEU A 125 -8.22 3.69 2.29
N THR A 126 -7.06 3.40 2.84
CA THR A 126 -6.74 3.61 4.25
C THR A 126 -5.59 4.58 4.33
N ASN A 127 -5.51 5.40 5.37
CA ASN A 127 -4.47 6.44 5.56
C ASN A 127 -3.42 6.44 4.43
N CYS A 128 -3.50 7.43 3.52
CA CYS A 128 -2.67 7.40 2.32
C CYS A 128 -2.40 8.80 1.77
N ASP A 129 -1.42 8.88 0.89
CA ASP A 129 -1.13 10.04 0.08
C ASP A 129 -2.34 10.49 -0.76
N THR A 130 -2.48 11.81 -0.91
CA THR A 130 -3.56 12.44 -1.70
C THR A 130 -3.02 13.65 -2.45
N ASP A 131 -3.73 14.09 -3.48
CA ASP A 131 -3.42 15.37 -4.13
C ASP A 131 -3.49 16.51 -3.10
N GLY A 132 -2.39 17.26 -2.98
CA GLY A 132 -2.17 18.28 -1.95
C GLY A 132 -1.48 17.79 -0.66
N ASN A 133 -1.22 16.48 -0.54
CA ASN A 133 -0.47 15.87 0.57
C ASN A 133 0.43 14.72 0.08
N PHE A 134 1.17 14.94 -0.99
CA PHE A 134 2.13 13.96 -1.52
C PHE A 134 3.43 14.65 -1.95
N PRO A 135 4.58 14.26 -1.40
CA PRO A 135 4.67 13.53 -0.12
C PRO A 135 4.16 14.37 1.04
N PRO A 136 3.75 13.76 2.17
CA PRO A 136 3.40 14.54 3.37
C PRO A 136 4.56 15.44 3.79
N PRO A 137 4.30 16.64 4.33
CA PRO A 137 5.34 17.59 4.72
C PRO A 137 6.41 16.99 5.66
N GLU A 138 6.01 16.09 6.55
CA GLU A 138 6.91 15.41 7.49
C GLU A 138 7.93 14.51 6.77
N PHE A 139 7.58 13.99 5.57
CA PHE A 139 8.47 13.17 4.75
C PHE A 139 9.35 13.98 3.80
N ALA A 140 9.07 15.25 3.57
CA ALA A 140 9.84 16.08 2.64
C ALA A 140 11.36 16.08 2.89
N PRO A 141 11.85 16.13 4.15
CA PRO A 141 13.30 16.03 4.43
C PRO A 141 13.89 14.68 4.01
N MET A 142 13.13 13.58 4.17
CA MET A 142 13.59 12.25 3.78
C MET A 142 13.63 12.10 2.25
N VAL A 143 12.66 12.65 1.55
CA VAL A 143 12.65 12.70 0.08
C VAL A 143 13.86 13.46 -0.45
N GLU A 144 14.23 14.57 0.19
CA GLU A 144 15.41 15.33 -0.19
C GLU A 144 16.72 14.55 0.08
N LEU A 145 16.81 13.84 1.21
CA LEU A 145 17.93 12.92 1.48
C LEU A 145 18.00 11.79 0.45
N ALA A 146 16.86 11.25 0.06
CA ALA A 146 16.78 10.21 -0.98
C ALA A 146 17.29 10.73 -2.33
N ARG A 147 16.89 11.93 -2.73
CA ARG A 147 17.39 12.58 -3.96
C ARG A 147 18.92 12.82 -3.95
N GLN A 148 19.48 12.97 -2.76
CA GLN A 148 20.93 13.09 -2.55
C GLN A 148 21.66 11.74 -2.43
N GLY A 149 20.94 10.59 -2.45
CA GLY A 149 21.50 9.26 -2.24
C GLY A 149 22.06 9.03 -0.83
N LYS A 150 21.44 9.64 0.20
CA LYS A 150 21.91 9.62 1.60
C LYS A 150 20.98 8.90 2.57
N LEU A 151 19.92 8.28 2.07
CA LEU A 151 18.91 7.65 2.91
C LEU A 151 19.11 6.15 3.11
N ALA A 152 19.69 5.47 2.10
CA ALA A 152 19.78 4.01 2.06
C ALA A 152 20.51 3.39 3.24
N GLU A 153 21.62 4.00 3.72
CA GLU A 153 22.36 3.48 4.87
C GLU A 153 21.51 3.50 6.15
N GLY A 154 20.74 4.57 6.35
CA GLY A 154 19.80 4.69 7.48
C GLY A 154 18.71 3.60 7.43
N PHE A 155 18.12 3.39 6.25
CA PHE A 155 17.12 2.34 6.04
C PHE A 155 17.67 0.94 6.28
N ALA A 156 18.85 0.62 5.73
CA ALA A 156 19.51 -0.67 5.95
C ALA A 156 19.81 -0.93 7.43
N GLY A 157 20.09 0.13 8.20
CA GLY A 157 20.35 0.06 9.63
C GLY A 157 19.11 -0.23 10.50
N VAL A 158 17.92 0.03 10.02
CA VAL A 158 16.67 -0.14 10.81
C VAL A 158 16.48 -1.59 11.26
N ALA A 159 16.78 -2.57 10.40
CA ALA A 159 16.63 -3.99 10.74
C ALA A 159 17.68 -4.51 11.72
N ALA A 160 18.74 -3.76 12.00
CA ALA A 160 19.92 -4.26 12.74
C ALA A 160 19.61 -4.65 14.21
N SER A 161 18.68 -3.97 14.87
CA SER A 161 18.35 -4.26 16.27
C SER A 161 16.94 -3.76 16.65
N PRO A 162 16.35 -4.27 17.74
CA PRO A 162 15.11 -3.72 18.29
C PRO A 162 15.18 -2.21 18.58
N ALA A 163 16.32 -1.74 19.07
CA ALA A 163 16.52 -0.31 19.35
C ALA A 163 16.54 0.52 18.05
N SER A 164 17.19 0.02 16.99
CA SER A 164 17.19 0.68 15.68
C SER A 164 15.80 0.74 15.08
N ARG A 165 15.00 -0.33 15.23
CA ARG A 165 13.61 -0.37 14.77
C ARG A 165 12.74 0.62 15.53
N ALA A 166 12.85 0.66 16.86
CA ALA A 166 12.10 1.60 17.70
C ALA A 166 12.43 3.08 17.40
N ALA A 167 13.64 3.35 16.91
CA ALA A 167 14.07 4.68 16.47
C ALA A 167 13.85 4.94 14.97
N GLY A 168 13.45 3.92 14.22
CA GLY A 168 13.30 3.99 12.77
C GLY A 168 12.00 4.68 12.33
N PRO A 169 11.91 5.08 11.06
CA PRO A 169 10.78 5.86 10.55
C PRO A 169 9.44 5.14 10.63
N LEU A 170 9.42 3.80 10.53
CA LEU A 170 8.16 3.05 10.63
C LEU A 170 7.62 2.90 12.06
N ALA A 171 8.45 3.07 13.10
CA ALA A 171 7.99 2.90 14.48
C ALA A 171 6.85 3.85 14.84
N GLY A 172 6.91 5.09 14.37
CA GLY A 172 5.87 6.10 14.60
C GLY A 172 4.55 5.82 13.89
N LEU A 173 4.52 4.86 12.95
CA LEU A 173 3.37 4.53 12.12
C LEU A 173 2.50 3.40 12.70
N TYR A 174 2.98 2.74 13.77
CA TYR A 174 2.25 1.76 14.61
C TYR A 174 1.81 2.39 15.91
N ASN A 175 0.73 1.90 16.50
CA ASN A 175 0.36 2.24 17.88
C ASN A 175 1.39 1.68 18.86
N ASP A 176 1.76 0.41 18.67
CA ASP A 176 2.80 -0.24 19.45
C ASP A 176 3.75 -1.06 18.54
N PRO A 177 4.85 -0.46 18.08
CA PRO A 177 5.81 -1.15 17.21
C PRO A 177 6.49 -2.35 17.87
N ALA A 178 6.44 -2.48 19.21
CA ALA A 178 7.00 -3.63 19.93
C ALA A 178 6.17 -4.91 19.70
N THR A 179 4.93 -4.80 19.28
CA THR A 179 4.07 -5.95 18.96
C THR A 179 4.38 -6.56 17.59
N VAL A 180 5.11 -5.85 16.74
CA VAL A 180 5.49 -6.32 15.41
C VAL A 180 6.65 -7.31 15.52
N PRO A 181 6.48 -8.58 15.08
CA PRO A 181 7.52 -9.61 15.20
C PRO A 181 8.81 -9.25 14.47
N ASP A 182 9.94 -9.69 14.99
CA ASP A 182 11.26 -9.49 14.39
C ASP A 182 11.36 -9.99 12.95
N GLU A 183 10.64 -11.05 12.61
CA GLU A 183 10.60 -11.63 11.27
C GLU A 183 9.89 -10.73 10.25
N VAL A 184 8.89 -9.94 10.68
CA VAL A 184 8.23 -8.94 9.84
C VAL A 184 9.20 -7.81 9.49
N TRP A 185 9.92 -7.32 10.48
CA TRP A 185 10.96 -6.30 10.25
C TRP A 185 12.05 -6.78 9.30
N ARG A 186 12.45 -8.06 9.43
CA ARG A 186 13.42 -8.67 8.52
C ARG A 186 12.89 -8.82 7.10
N GLU A 187 11.60 -9.06 6.93
CA GLU A 187 10.97 -9.14 5.61
C GLU A 187 10.91 -7.75 4.96
N TYR A 188 10.55 -6.70 5.69
CA TYR A 188 10.46 -5.34 5.16
C TYR A 188 11.82 -4.74 4.82
N TYR A 189 12.79 -4.88 5.71
CA TYR A 189 14.13 -4.31 5.56
C TYR A 189 15.22 -5.31 5.17
N GLY A 190 14.85 -6.57 4.92
CA GLY A 190 15.76 -7.59 4.43
C GLY A 190 16.30 -7.25 3.04
N GLY A 191 17.47 -7.84 2.69
CA GLY A 191 18.16 -7.52 1.43
C GLY A 191 19.24 -6.44 1.57
N GLY A 192 19.41 -5.89 2.78
CA GLY A 192 20.54 -5.02 3.11
C GLY A 192 20.57 -3.70 2.32
N LEU A 193 21.78 -3.22 2.05
CA LEU A 193 21.99 -1.91 1.44
C LEU A 193 21.47 -1.82 -0.01
N ASP A 194 21.51 -2.89 -0.78
CA ASP A 194 21.06 -2.86 -2.18
C ASP A 194 19.54 -2.62 -2.25
N ARG A 195 18.75 -3.34 -1.45
CA ARG A 195 17.32 -3.08 -1.35
C ARG A 195 17.02 -1.68 -0.80
N ALA A 196 17.76 -1.24 0.20
CA ALA A 196 17.60 0.10 0.76
C ALA A 196 17.86 1.19 -0.30
N ARG A 197 18.81 1.00 -1.20
CA ARG A 197 19.05 1.90 -2.34
C ARG A 197 17.88 1.90 -3.33
N ASP A 198 17.29 0.75 -3.58
CA ASP A 198 16.12 0.67 -4.47
C ASP A 198 14.90 1.36 -3.88
N VAL A 199 14.65 1.23 -2.58
CA VAL A 199 13.60 1.98 -1.86
C VAL A 199 13.90 3.48 -1.86
N GLU A 200 15.17 3.87 -1.67
CA GLU A 200 15.62 5.26 -1.79
C GLU A 200 15.34 5.84 -3.18
N ARG A 201 15.58 5.08 -4.26
CA ARG A 201 15.25 5.48 -5.64
C ARG A 201 13.75 5.74 -5.81
N MET A 202 12.89 4.90 -5.24
CA MET A 202 11.44 5.11 -5.26
C MET A 202 11.07 6.41 -4.55
N MET A 203 11.59 6.63 -3.35
CA MET A 203 11.30 7.87 -2.61
C MET A 203 11.84 9.11 -3.34
N ALA A 204 13.03 9.03 -3.95
CA ALA A 204 13.60 10.12 -4.75
C ALA A 204 12.75 10.48 -5.97
N ALA A 205 11.97 9.52 -6.50
CA ALA A 205 11.08 9.69 -7.65
C ALA A 205 9.70 10.27 -7.27
N PHE A 206 9.42 10.54 -6.01
CA PHE A 206 8.14 11.12 -5.59
C PHE A 206 7.95 12.50 -6.22
N ASP A 207 6.88 12.64 -7.02
CA ASP A 207 6.47 13.89 -7.66
C ASP A 207 4.97 14.15 -7.39
N PRO A 208 4.61 15.26 -6.75
CA PRO A 208 3.21 15.65 -6.57
C PRO A 208 2.41 15.69 -7.85
N ALA A 209 3.07 15.94 -8.98
CA ALA A 209 2.43 16.00 -10.29
C ALA A 209 1.74 14.67 -10.68
N ASP A 210 2.21 13.53 -10.20
CA ASP A 210 1.63 12.23 -10.50
C ASP A 210 0.19 12.11 -9.97
N LEU A 211 -0.05 12.51 -8.72
CA LEU A 211 -1.40 12.51 -8.13
C LEU A 211 -2.26 13.66 -8.68
N ALA A 212 -1.69 14.83 -8.89
CA ALA A 212 -2.40 15.95 -9.52
C ALA A 212 -2.93 15.58 -10.92
N ALA A 213 -2.15 14.82 -11.69
CA ALA A 213 -2.56 14.31 -12.99
C ALA A 213 -3.71 13.29 -12.92
N ALA A 214 -3.87 12.57 -11.82
CA ALA A 214 -4.96 11.62 -11.61
C ALA A 214 -6.27 12.30 -11.17
N THR A 215 -6.22 13.49 -10.59
CA THR A 215 -7.37 14.22 -10.03
C THR A 215 -8.55 14.36 -11.01
N PRO A 216 -8.40 14.70 -12.30
CA PRO A 216 -9.53 14.75 -13.24
C PRO A 216 -10.25 13.41 -13.39
N GLY A 217 -9.51 12.29 -13.44
CA GLY A 217 -10.06 10.94 -13.49
C GLY A 217 -10.81 10.56 -12.22
N LEU A 218 -10.27 10.92 -11.05
CA LEU A 218 -10.93 10.70 -9.76
C LEU A 218 -12.23 11.50 -9.64
N ARG A 219 -12.27 12.74 -10.13
CA ARG A 219 -13.50 13.55 -10.21
C ARG A 219 -14.58 12.98 -11.13
N ALA A 220 -14.19 12.09 -12.04
CA ALA A 220 -15.13 11.36 -12.91
C ALA A 220 -15.45 9.95 -12.41
N LEU A 221 -14.76 9.47 -11.38
CA LEU A 221 -14.84 8.08 -10.91
C LEU A 221 -16.19 7.80 -10.23
N ARG A 222 -16.96 6.86 -10.81
CA ARG A 222 -18.25 6.41 -10.28
C ARG A 222 -18.21 5.03 -9.67
N VAL A 223 -17.05 4.39 -9.67
CA VAL A 223 -16.81 3.13 -8.97
C VAL A 223 -17.03 3.38 -7.47
N PRO A 224 -17.76 2.50 -6.76
CA PRO A 224 -17.93 2.63 -5.33
C PRO A 224 -16.59 2.78 -4.60
N ALA A 225 -16.45 3.79 -3.74
CA ALA A 225 -15.23 4.03 -2.97
C ALA A 225 -15.53 4.18 -1.48
N LEU A 226 -14.68 3.58 -0.64
CA LEU A 226 -14.74 3.59 0.82
C LEU A 226 -13.41 4.11 1.38
N PHE A 227 -13.47 4.94 2.40
CA PHE A 227 -12.29 5.43 3.10
C PHE A 227 -12.36 4.98 4.56
N VAL A 228 -11.37 4.19 5.00
CA VAL A 228 -11.26 3.72 6.39
C VAL A 228 -9.98 4.31 6.97
N TRP A 229 -10.09 5.17 7.96
CA TRP A 229 -9.01 6.08 8.30
C TRP A 229 -8.70 6.11 9.80
N GLY A 230 -7.46 5.79 10.17
CA GLY A 230 -6.99 5.89 11.54
C GLY A 230 -6.84 7.35 11.98
N THR A 231 -7.45 7.71 13.11
CA THR A 231 -7.53 9.12 13.56
C THR A 231 -6.26 9.61 14.26
N ALA A 232 -5.39 8.70 14.74
CA ALA A 232 -4.15 9.06 15.43
C ALA A 232 -2.96 9.33 14.49
N ASP A 233 -3.15 9.24 13.17
CA ASP A 233 -2.15 9.62 12.17
C ASP A 233 -2.28 11.09 11.80
N GLU A 234 -2.08 11.96 12.79
CA GLU A 234 -2.31 13.41 12.66
C GLU A 234 -1.23 14.11 11.82
N ASN A 235 -0.02 13.54 11.74
CA ASN A 235 1.11 14.19 11.11
C ASN A 235 1.21 13.88 9.62
N ASN A 236 1.04 12.59 9.23
CA ASN A 236 1.22 12.18 7.85
C ASN A 236 -0.08 12.28 7.06
N PHE A 237 -1.13 11.61 7.55
CA PHE A 237 -2.41 11.51 6.86
C PHE A 237 -3.58 11.84 7.80
N PRO A 238 -3.72 13.11 8.25
CA PRO A 238 -4.89 13.53 9.01
C PRO A 238 -6.20 13.18 8.30
N VAL A 239 -7.24 12.84 9.06
CA VAL A 239 -8.54 12.38 8.52
C VAL A 239 -9.21 13.35 7.55
N LYS A 240 -8.86 14.63 7.58
CA LYS A 240 -9.34 15.63 6.61
C LYS A 240 -9.12 15.21 5.16
N TRP A 241 -8.07 14.43 4.89
CA TRP A 241 -7.76 13.94 3.54
C TRP A 241 -8.73 12.87 3.06
N ALA A 242 -9.23 12.02 3.95
CA ALA A 242 -10.31 11.08 3.64
C ALA A 242 -11.60 11.82 3.24
N TYR A 243 -11.95 12.88 3.97
CA TYR A 243 -13.11 13.72 3.65
C TYR A 243 -12.93 14.46 2.33
N GLN A 244 -11.73 14.94 2.02
CA GLN A 244 -11.43 15.58 0.73
C GLN A 244 -11.61 14.57 -0.43
N LEU A 245 -11.13 13.33 -0.30
CA LEU A 245 -11.34 12.26 -1.27
C LEU A 245 -12.83 11.94 -1.44
N ARG A 246 -13.58 11.87 -0.34
CA ARG A 246 -15.03 11.65 -0.36
C ARG A 246 -15.78 12.73 -1.11
N GLU A 247 -15.40 13.98 -0.92
CA GLU A 247 -16.01 15.11 -1.65
C GLU A 247 -15.63 15.13 -3.14
N MET A 248 -14.41 14.67 -3.46
CA MET A 248 -13.88 14.70 -4.82
C MET A 248 -14.42 13.58 -5.70
N ILE A 249 -14.62 12.37 -5.14
CA ILE A 249 -14.94 11.15 -5.91
C ILE A 249 -16.45 10.91 -5.92
N PRO A 250 -17.15 11.03 -7.07
CA PRO A 250 -18.61 10.83 -7.13
C PRO A 250 -19.09 9.45 -6.70
N GLY A 251 -18.27 8.41 -6.83
CA GLY A 251 -18.56 7.05 -6.37
C GLY A 251 -18.35 6.84 -4.87
N ALA A 252 -17.84 7.83 -4.14
CA ALA A 252 -17.57 7.71 -2.71
C ALA A 252 -18.84 7.43 -1.91
N ARG A 253 -18.74 6.47 -0.96
CA ARG A 253 -19.83 6.04 -0.08
C ARG A 253 -19.69 6.71 1.28
N ASP A 254 -18.60 6.41 1.99
CA ASP A 254 -18.41 6.84 3.37
C ASP A 254 -16.95 7.06 3.73
N VAL A 255 -16.75 7.76 4.86
CA VAL A 255 -15.49 7.82 5.61
C VAL A 255 -15.75 7.17 6.96
N ILE A 256 -15.00 6.12 7.27
CA ILE A 256 -15.04 5.42 8.55
C ILE A 256 -13.79 5.81 9.31
N GLU A 257 -13.98 6.46 10.45
CA GLU A 257 -12.92 6.82 11.36
C GLU A 257 -12.64 5.67 12.32
N VAL A 258 -11.38 5.22 12.36
CA VAL A 258 -10.90 4.21 13.31
C VAL A 258 -10.20 4.93 14.46
N ASP A 259 -10.88 5.05 15.57
CA ASP A 259 -10.42 5.83 16.71
C ASP A 259 -9.07 5.33 17.25
N GLY A 260 -8.14 6.27 17.45
CA GLY A 260 -6.81 6.02 17.98
C GLY A 260 -5.90 5.16 17.09
N ALA A 261 -6.31 4.79 15.87
CA ALA A 261 -5.49 4.02 14.95
C ALA A 261 -4.50 4.91 14.21
N LYS A 262 -3.29 4.38 13.95
CA LYS A 262 -2.25 5.00 13.16
C LYS A 262 -2.20 4.43 11.73
N LEU A 263 -1.25 4.88 10.92
CA LEU A 263 -1.09 4.53 9.51
C LEU A 263 -1.15 3.03 9.23
N LEU A 264 -0.40 2.23 9.99
CA LEU A 264 -0.28 0.78 9.73
C LEU A 264 -1.30 -0.06 10.52
N PHE A 265 -2.45 0.55 10.88
CA PHE A 265 -3.53 -0.17 11.57
C PHE A 265 -4.08 -1.39 10.80
N PRO A 266 -4.05 -1.45 9.45
CA PRO A 266 -4.49 -2.66 8.76
C PRO A 266 -3.69 -3.90 9.14
N GLU A 267 -2.40 -3.74 9.46
CA GLU A 267 -1.54 -4.81 9.96
C GLU A 267 -1.74 -5.07 11.46
N GLU A 268 -1.77 -4.00 12.26
CA GLU A 268 -1.81 -4.06 13.72
C GLU A 268 -3.21 -4.39 14.25
N ARG A 269 -4.24 -3.85 13.63
CA ARG A 269 -5.65 -3.90 14.05
C ARG A 269 -6.58 -4.34 12.91
N PRO A 270 -6.36 -5.49 12.25
CA PRO A 270 -7.13 -5.91 11.07
C PRO A 270 -8.63 -6.04 11.35
N GLY A 271 -9.02 -6.28 12.60
CA GLY A 271 -10.41 -6.32 13.05
C GLY A 271 -11.15 -4.99 12.90
N ASP A 272 -10.43 -3.88 12.79
CA ASP A 272 -11.02 -2.55 12.58
C ASP A 272 -11.17 -2.21 11.07
N LEU A 273 -10.68 -3.05 10.17
CA LEU A 273 -10.83 -2.89 8.73
C LEU A 273 -11.74 -3.95 8.11
N VAL A 274 -11.53 -5.23 8.46
CA VAL A 274 -12.18 -6.37 7.79
C VAL A 274 -13.70 -6.33 7.79
N PRO A 275 -14.40 -5.98 8.88
CA PRO A 275 -15.87 -5.87 8.87
C PRO A 275 -16.36 -4.88 7.83
N HIS A 276 -15.68 -3.73 7.72
CA HIS A 276 -16.04 -2.69 6.76
C HIS A 276 -15.81 -3.10 5.32
N LEU A 277 -14.75 -3.86 5.03
CA LEU A 277 -14.51 -4.43 3.69
C LEU A 277 -15.63 -5.42 3.32
N ARG A 278 -16.00 -6.34 4.22
CA ARG A 278 -17.09 -7.29 3.99
C ARG A 278 -18.40 -6.59 3.70
N ASP A 279 -18.81 -5.68 4.58
CA ASP A 279 -20.06 -4.92 4.42
C ASP A 279 -20.08 -4.11 3.12
N PHE A 280 -18.95 -3.61 2.69
CA PHE A 280 -18.81 -2.82 1.48
C PHE A 280 -18.86 -3.67 0.21
N TRP A 281 -18.25 -4.85 0.21
CA TRP A 281 -18.22 -5.75 -0.94
C TRP A 281 -19.48 -6.58 -1.14
N ASP A 282 -20.24 -6.82 -0.07
CA ASP A 282 -21.51 -7.58 -0.09
C ASP A 282 -22.71 -6.75 -0.60
N ARG A 283 -22.52 -5.47 -0.99
CA ARG A 283 -23.57 -4.53 -1.40
C ARG A 283 -23.74 -4.39 -2.90
#